data_7f1664bc79e81bdb7d83f797a0640b5a
#
_entry.id   7f1664bc79e81bdb7d83f797a0640b5a
#
_cell.length_a   1.000
_cell.length_b   1.000
_cell.length_c   1.000
_cell.angle_alpha   90.00
_cell.angle_beta   90.00
_cell.angle_gamma   90.00
#
_symmetry.space_group_name_H-M   'P 1'
#
loop_
_entity.id
_entity.type
_entity.pdbx_description
1 polymer ?
#
loop_
_entity_poly.entity_id
_entity_poly.type
_entity_poly.pdbx_seq_one_letter_code
_entity_poly.pdbx_strand_id
1 'polypeptide(L)' 'LVEKSPQASRRAGQSIAKRFKLLETTPDIGRPLEDLPDLRELVIPFGSTGYVALYRHEPGTDTVYVLAFRHQKEAGYP' A
#
# COMPACT_ATOMS: atom_id res chain seq x y z
N LEU A 1 7.70 -9.50 5.84
CA LEU A 1 6.87 -10.58 5.31
C LEU A 1 7.68 -11.86 5.17
N VAL A 2 7.29 -12.90 5.91
CA VAL A 2 7.97 -14.19 5.85
C VAL A 2 7.05 -15.19 5.16
N GLU A 3 7.52 -15.76 4.06
CA GLU A 3 6.79 -16.74 3.29
C GLU A 3 7.59 -18.03 3.19
N LYS A 4 6.92 -19.16 3.28
CA LYS A 4 7.58 -20.45 3.13
C LYS A 4 7.93 -20.75 1.68
N SER A 5 7.19 -20.16 0.73
CA SER A 5 7.41 -20.38 -0.70
C SER A 5 8.11 -19.17 -1.32
N PRO A 6 9.30 -19.38 -1.90
CA PRO A 6 9.98 -18.26 -2.61
C PRO A 6 9.18 -17.71 -3.78
N GLN A 7 8.37 -18.55 -4.45
CA GLN A 7 7.51 -18.09 -5.53
C GLN A 7 6.39 -17.19 -5.02
N ALA A 8 5.78 -17.56 -3.88
CA ALA A 8 4.73 -16.74 -3.28
C ALA A 8 5.28 -15.39 -2.83
N SER A 9 6.47 -15.38 -2.22
CA SER A 9 7.13 -14.14 -1.81
C SER A 9 7.42 -13.23 -2.99
N ARG A 10 7.89 -13.79 -4.10
CA ARG A 10 8.17 -13.02 -5.31
C ARG A 10 6.89 -12.43 -5.90
N ARG A 11 5.82 -13.22 -5.94
CA ARG A 11 4.53 -12.73 -6.46
C ARG A 11 3.96 -11.62 -5.59
N ALA A 12 4.08 -11.77 -4.27
CA ALA A 12 3.65 -10.72 -3.36
C ALA A 12 4.43 -9.44 -3.59
N GLY A 13 5.76 -9.53 -3.70
CA GLY A 13 6.60 -8.38 -3.97
C GLY A 13 6.27 -7.70 -5.30
N GLN A 14 6.00 -8.50 -6.34
CA GLN A 14 5.60 -7.96 -7.64
C GLN A 14 4.26 -7.24 -7.58
N SER A 15 3.29 -7.80 -6.85
CA SER A 15 1.99 -7.16 -6.68
C SER A 15 2.11 -5.84 -5.94
N ILE A 16 2.92 -5.81 -4.89
CA ILE A 16 3.17 -4.58 -4.12
C ILE A 16 3.84 -3.52 -5.00
N ALA A 17 4.89 -3.90 -5.72
CA ALA A 17 5.63 -2.98 -6.58
C ALA A 17 4.73 -2.43 -7.69
N LYS A 18 3.88 -3.27 -8.27
CA LYS A 18 2.97 -2.88 -9.33
C LYS A 18 1.96 -1.83 -8.84
N ARG A 19 1.43 -2.01 -7.63
CA ARG A 19 0.49 -1.04 -7.07
C ARG A 19 1.19 0.25 -6.67
N PHE A 20 2.39 0.17 -6.11
CA PHE A 20 3.15 1.38 -5.77
C PHE A 20 3.49 2.18 -7.02
N LYS A 21 3.75 1.50 -8.15
CA LYS A 21 4.04 2.19 -9.40
C LYS A 21 2.86 3.05 -9.88
N LEU A 22 1.63 2.64 -9.57
CA LEU A 22 0.46 3.44 -9.90
C LEU A 22 0.46 4.80 -9.20
N LEU A 23 1.11 4.91 -8.06
CA LEU A 23 1.20 6.16 -7.33
C LEU A 23 2.05 7.21 -8.06
N GLU A 24 2.92 6.79 -8.99
CA GLU A 24 3.72 7.71 -9.80
C GLU A 24 2.85 8.55 -10.73
N THR A 25 1.78 7.95 -11.24
CA THR A 25 0.88 8.62 -12.19
C THR A 25 -0.44 9.03 -11.57
N THR A 26 -0.87 8.32 -10.52
CA THR A 26 -2.16 8.57 -9.87
C THR A 26 -1.97 8.56 -8.35
N PRO A 27 -1.31 9.59 -7.78
CA PRO A 27 -0.99 9.59 -6.35
C PRO A 27 -2.21 9.62 -5.43
N ASP A 28 -3.37 10.03 -5.93
CA ASP A 28 -4.60 10.12 -5.13
C ASP A 28 -5.51 8.91 -5.31
N ILE A 29 -4.98 7.79 -5.84
CA ILE A 29 -5.77 6.60 -6.10
C ILE A 29 -6.26 5.91 -4.82
N GLY A 30 -5.54 6.10 -3.70
CA GLY A 30 -5.93 5.51 -2.44
C GLY A 30 -7.12 6.21 -1.81
N ARG A 31 -7.79 5.49 -0.91
CA ARG A 31 -8.95 6.02 -0.21
C ARG A 31 -8.50 6.90 0.95
N PRO A 32 -9.00 8.15 1.06
CA PRO A 32 -8.64 9.00 2.19
C PRO A 32 -9.22 8.45 3.50
N LEU A 33 -8.47 8.65 4.58
CA LEU A 33 -8.94 8.30 5.91
C LEU A 33 -9.95 9.34 6.39
N GLU A 34 -10.97 8.88 7.10
CA GLU A 34 -12.05 9.74 7.56
C GLU A 34 -11.56 10.83 8.51
N ASP A 35 -10.71 10.45 9.48
CA ASP A 35 -10.23 11.37 10.50
C ASP A 35 -8.95 12.12 10.09
N LEU A 36 -8.24 11.59 9.09
CA LEU A 36 -6.98 12.16 8.62
C LEU A 36 -6.99 12.20 7.10
N PRO A 37 -7.71 13.17 6.50
CA PRO A 37 -7.93 13.18 5.05
C PRO A 37 -6.66 13.38 4.21
N ASP A 38 -5.58 13.85 4.82
CA ASP A 38 -4.30 13.96 4.11
C ASP A 38 -3.62 12.61 3.93
N LEU A 39 -4.07 11.60 4.66
CA LEU A 39 -3.54 10.23 4.55
C LEU A 39 -4.50 9.39 3.73
N ARG A 40 -3.95 8.48 2.96
CA ARG A 40 -4.72 7.57 2.12
C ARG A 40 -4.27 6.15 2.34
N GLU A 41 -5.18 5.23 2.09
CA GLU A 41 -4.89 3.80 2.14
C GLU A 41 -4.95 3.23 0.73
N LEU A 42 -3.89 2.49 0.35
CA LEU A 42 -3.83 1.78 -0.91
C LEU A 42 -3.98 0.29 -0.64
N VAL A 43 -5.05 -0.30 -1.17
CA VAL A 43 -5.27 -1.74 -1.05
C VAL A 43 -4.48 -2.45 -2.15
N ILE A 44 -3.75 -3.47 -1.77
CA ILE A 44 -2.90 -4.26 -2.68
C ILE A 44 -3.42 -5.69 -2.64
N PRO A 45 -4.28 -6.08 -3.59
CA PRO A 45 -4.81 -7.45 -3.60
C PRO A 45 -3.72 -8.49 -3.84
N PHE A 46 -3.80 -9.59 -3.12
CA PHE A 46 -2.91 -10.72 -3.35
C PHE A 46 -3.58 -12.00 -2.86
N GLY A 47 -3.90 -12.89 -3.78
CA GLY A 47 -4.62 -14.12 -3.45
C GLY A 47 -6.00 -13.83 -2.87
N SER A 48 -6.37 -14.53 -1.80
CA SER A 48 -7.65 -14.31 -1.11
C SER A 48 -7.58 -13.19 -0.09
N THR A 49 -6.41 -12.61 0.11
CA THR A 49 -6.19 -11.51 1.06
C THR A 49 -5.41 -10.41 0.37
N GLY A 50 -4.57 -9.70 1.08
CA GLY A 50 -3.75 -8.66 0.49
C GLY A 50 -3.10 -7.80 1.55
N TYR A 51 -2.67 -6.63 1.13
CA TYR A 51 -1.97 -5.68 2.00
C TYR A 51 -2.62 -4.32 1.90
N VAL A 52 -2.37 -3.48 2.89
CA VAL A 52 -2.83 -2.10 2.90
C VAL A 52 -1.65 -1.22 3.23
N ALA A 53 -1.38 -0.24 2.38
CA ALA A 53 -0.33 0.74 2.59
C ALA A 53 -0.97 2.07 2.97
N LEU A 54 -0.49 2.65 4.06
CA LEU A 54 -0.87 3.99 4.48
C LEU A 54 0.15 4.96 3.90
N TYR A 55 -0.30 5.96 3.14
CA TYR A 55 0.62 6.88 2.50
C TYR A 55 0.07 8.29 2.49
N ARG A 56 0.96 9.23 2.23
CA ARG A 56 0.63 10.65 2.07
C ARG A 56 1.26 11.16 0.78
N HIS A 57 0.49 11.91 0.01
CA HIS A 57 0.99 12.60 -1.19
C HIS A 57 1.27 14.06 -0.83
N GLU A 58 2.47 14.51 -1.14
CA GLU A 58 2.86 15.91 -0.99
C GLU A 58 2.90 16.55 -2.37
N PRO A 59 1.86 17.32 -2.77
CA PRO A 59 1.78 17.87 -4.12
C PRO A 59 2.89 18.87 -4.44
N GLY A 60 3.34 19.62 -3.44
CA GLY A 60 4.35 20.66 -3.65
C GLY A 60 5.66 20.10 -4.17
N THR A 61 6.04 18.90 -3.75
CA THR A 61 7.25 18.21 -4.20
C THR A 61 6.95 17.00 -5.06
N ASP A 62 5.67 16.74 -5.34
CA ASP A 62 5.21 15.57 -6.08
C ASP A 62 5.81 14.28 -5.53
N THR A 63 5.78 14.15 -4.21
CA THR A 63 6.38 13.02 -3.51
C THR A 63 5.31 12.25 -2.74
N VAL A 64 5.42 10.92 -2.77
CA VAL A 64 4.56 10.04 -1.99
C VAL A 64 5.40 9.43 -0.87
N TYR A 65 4.90 9.56 0.36
CA TYR A 65 5.55 8.97 1.54
C TYR A 65 4.71 7.79 2.01
N VAL A 66 5.29 6.59 2.00
CA VAL A 66 4.63 5.41 2.56
C VAL A 66 4.95 5.39 4.05
N LEU A 67 3.92 5.53 4.86
CA LEU A 67 4.08 5.72 6.31
C LEU A 67 3.95 4.41 7.08
N ALA A 68 3.12 3.49 6.60
CA ALA A 68 2.88 2.23 7.27
C ALA A 68 2.39 1.19 6.27
N PHE A 69 2.54 -0.07 6.63
CA PHE A 69 2.18 -1.17 5.77
C PHE A 69 1.69 -2.31 6.64
N ARG A 70 0.57 -2.92 6.30
CA ARG A 70 0.03 -4.04 7.07
C ARG A 70 -0.60 -5.07 6.16
N HIS A 71 -0.68 -6.29 6.67
CA HIS A 71 -1.49 -7.32 6.04
C HIS A 71 -2.96 -6.97 6.24
N GLN A 72 -3.78 -7.28 5.25
CA GLN A 72 -5.21 -6.90 5.26
C GLN A 72 -5.97 -7.50 6.46
N LYS A 73 -5.52 -8.63 6.96
CA LYS A 73 -6.14 -9.29 8.11
C LYS A 73 -5.74 -8.71 9.47
N GLU A 74 -4.73 -7.86 9.50
CA GLU A 74 -4.30 -7.23 10.74
C GLU A 74 -5.28 -6.12 11.13
N ALA A 75 -5.44 -5.94 12.45
CA ALA A 75 -6.34 -4.93 13.00
C ALA A 75 -5.57 -3.63 13.23
N GLY A 76 -5.44 -2.81 12.21
CA GLY A 76 -4.77 -1.53 12.32
C GLY A 76 -3.28 -1.61 12.04
N TYR A 77 -2.58 -0.50 12.31
CA TYR A 77 -1.16 -0.36 12.02
C TYR A 77 -0.34 -0.51 13.29
N PRO A 78 0.90 -1.03 13.18
CA PRO A 78 1.77 -1.14 14.35
C PRO A 78 2.17 0.21 14.93
#